data_1b9d0a7d545423e0ac31301ae7bbc61c
#
_entry.id   1b9d0a7d545423e0ac31301ae7bbc61c
#
_cell.length_a   1.000
_cell.length_b   1.000
_cell.length_c   1.000
_cell.angle_alpha   90.00
_cell.angle_beta   90.00
_cell.angle_gamma   90.00
#
_symmetry.space_group_name_H-M   'P 1'
#
loop_
_entity.id
_entity.type
_entity.pdbx_description
1 polymer ?
#
loop_
_entity_poly.entity_id
_entity_poly.type
_entity_poly.pdbx_seq_one_letter_code
_entity_poly.pdbx_strand_id
1 'polypeptide(L)'
;MVVRVKVRILCGSKSIDVSALANSGYESETPQILIPIPVAQTLGLWPPTQSFEETVFETAGGPLRVWIAPRICKSVVVAEDTISSEVDIDIVISPLADEVLLSDKTISEFQLVLEDVGKGLWRFRWEPTTKLRKSEPPKYWK
;
A
#
# COMPACT_ATOMS: atom_id res chain seq x y z
N MET A 1 -17.81 3.98 -1.63
CA MET A 1 -16.91 2.84 -1.54
C MET A 1 -15.58 3.20 -2.17
N VAL A 2 -14.52 2.54 -1.83
CA VAL A 2 -13.19 2.76 -2.40
C VAL A 2 -12.68 1.44 -2.97
N VAL A 3 -11.52 1.47 -3.63
CA VAL A 3 -10.90 0.24 -4.13
C VAL A 3 -9.82 -0.20 -3.16
N ARG A 4 -9.95 -1.43 -2.66
CA ARG A 4 -8.93 -2.12 -1.88
C ARG A 4 -8.48 -3.35 -2.63
N VAL A 5 -7.18 -3.61 -2.61
CA VAL A 5 -6.59 -4.77 -3.28
C VAL A 5 -5.73 -5.54 -2.28
N LYS A 6 -5.63 -6.84 -2.48
CA LYS A 6 -4.71 -7.65 -1.66
C LYS A 6 -3.30 -7.45 -2.17
N VAL A 7 -2.40 -7.02 -1.30
CA VAL A 7 -0.98 -6.91 -1.61
C VAL A 7 -0.19 -7.85 -0.71
N ARG A 8 0.89 -8.38 -1.27
CA ARG A 8 1.90 -9.08 -0.49
C ARG A 8 3.09 -8.17 -0.36
N ILE A 9 3.49 -7.89 0.87
CA ILE A 9 4.67 -7.07 1.17
C ILE A 9 5.77 -8.01 1.62
N LEU A 10 6.94 -7.91 0.97
CA LEU A 10 8.09 -8.78 1.22
C LEU A 10 9.25 -7.92 1.69
N CYS A 11 9.72 -8.19 2.89
CA CYS A 11 10.84 -7.48 3.52
C CYS A 11 11.85 -8.50 4.03
N GLY A 12 12.91 -8.75 3.24
CA GLY A 12 13.86 -9.80 3.55
C GLY A 12 13.18 -11.17 3.56
N SER A 13 13.30 -11.89 4.67
CA SER A 13 12.68 -13.21 4.83
C SER A 13 11.23 -13.14 5.35
N LYS A 14 10.74 -11.94 5.63
CA LYS A 14 9.39 -11.75 6.19
C LYS A 14 8.44 -11.25 5.13
N SER A 15 7.17 -11.65 5.24
CA SER A 15 6.14 -11.21 4.32
C SER A 15 4.78 -11.19 5.02
N ILE A 16 3.85 -10.44 4.44
CA ILE A 16 2.46 -10.37 4.91
C ILE A 16 1.55 -10.10 3.72
N ASP A 17 0.39 -10.74 3.70
CA ASP A 17 -0.68 -10.44 2.75
C ASP A 17 -1.69 -9.57 3.47
N VAL A 18 -1.99 -8.40 2.91
CA VAL A 18 -2.90 -7.43 3.52
C VAL A 18 -3.82 -6.81 2.48
N SER A 19 -5.00 -6.40 2.94
CA SER A 19 -5.89 -5.55 2.16
C SER A 19 -5.35 -4.12 2.22
N ALA A 20 -5.14 -3.50 1.07
CA ALA A 20 -4.58 -2.15 0.98
C ALA A 20 -5.50 -1.24 0.21
N LEU A 21 -5.73 -0.04 0.74
CA LEU A 21 -6.53 0.99 0.08
C LEU A 21 -5.69 1.67 -1.01
N ALA A 22 -6.19 1.63 -2.24
CA ALA A 22 -5.59 2.38 -3.34
C ALA A 22 -6.02 3.85 -3.20
N ASN A 23 -5.15 4.65 -2.59
CA ASN A 23 -5.46 6.05 -2.28
C ASN A 23 -4.78 6.99 -3.27
N SER A 24 -5.50 7.36 -4.33
CA SER A 24 -4.96 8.24 -5.37
C SER A 24 -4.66 9.66 -4.87
N GLY A 25 -5.23 10.04 -3.73
CA GLY A 25 -4.92 11.31 -3.07
C GLY A 25 -3.64 11.30 -2.25
N TYR A 26 -3.03 10.14 -2.06
CA TYR A 26 -1.74 9.99 -1.40
C TYR A 26 -0.65 10.15 -2.46
N GLU A 27 -0.17 11.38 -2.63
CA GLU A 27 0.86 11.71 -3.61
C GLU A 27 2.26 11.44 -3.05
N SER A 28 3.12 10.81 -3.83
CA SER A 28 4.50 10.53 -3.43
C SER A 28 5.43 10.62 -4.64
N GLU A 29 6.72 10.88 -4.40
CA GLU A 29 7.72 10.93 -5.47
C GLU A 29 8.19 9.53 -5.87
N THR A 30 8.17 8.60 -4.93
CA THR A 30 8.55 7.20 -5.14
C THR A 30 7.39 6.31 -4.73
N PRO A 31 7.34 5.05 -5.20
CA PRO A 31 6.29 4.13 -4.75
C PRO A 31 6.36 3.92 -3.23
N GLN A 32 5.29 4.27 -2.53
CA GLN A 32 5.20 4.16 -1.07
C GLN A 32 3.99 3.33 -0.67
N ILE A 33 4.16 2.58 0.40
CA ILE A 33 3.05 1.92 1.09
C ILE A 33 3.11 2.35 2.54
N LEU A 34 2.05 2.99 3.01
CA LEU A 34 1.90 3.40 4.40
C LEU A 34 1.27 2.28 5.19
N ILE A 35 1.90 1.91 6.31
CA ILE A 35 1.46 0.77 7.12
C ILE A 35 1.31 1.16 8.58
N PRO A 36 0.35 0.55 9.29
CA PRO A 36 0.24 0.68 10.75
C PRO A 36 1.33 -0.13 11.47
N ILE A 37 1.52 0.17 12.75
CA ILE A 37 2.55 -0.47 13.57
C ILE A 37 2.43 -2.01 13.59
N PRO A 38 1.23 -2.62 13.76
CA PRO A 38 1.17 -4.09 13.78
C PRO A 38 1.69 -4.74 12.50
N VAL A 39 1.47 -4.12 11.34
CA VAL A 39 2.01 -4.62 10.07
C VAL A 39 3.53 -4.47 10.06
N ALA A 40 4.03 -3.33 10.50
CA ALA A 40 5.48 -3.09 10.61
C ALA A 40 6.14 -4.11 11.55
N GLN A 41 5.52 -4.43 12.67
CA GLN A 41 6.02 -5.44 13.60
C GLN A 41 6.13 -6.82 12.94
N THR A 42 5.11 -7.22 12.21
CA THR A 42 5.11 -8.49 11.48
C THR A 42 6.25 -8.57 10.47
N LEU A 43 6.57 -7.44 9.83
CA LEU A 43 7.65 -7.34 8.84
C LEU A 43 9.02 -7.13 9.46
N GLY A 44 9.11 -7.03 10.79
CA GLY A 44 10.38 -6.79 11.47
C GLY A 44 10.91 -5.37 11.33
N LEU A 45 10.02 -4.41 11.04
CA LEU A 45 10.38 -3.01 10.80
C LEU A 45 10.07 -2.08 11.98
N TRP A 46 9.55 -2.61 13.06
CA TRP A 46 9.22 -1.81 14.23
C TRP A 46 9.80 -2.46 15.49
N PRO A 47 10.49 -1.74 16.37
CA PRO A 47 10.73 -0.29 16.30
C PRO A 47 11.68 0.12 15.16
N PRO A 48 11.65 1.41 14.74
CA PRO A 48 12.50 1.86 13.64
C PRO A 48 13.98 1.83 14.01
N THR A 49 14.82 1.59 13.01
CA THR A 49 16.27 1.63 13.15
C THR A 49 16.80 3.03 12.81
N GLN A 50 18.10 3.28 13.05
CA GLN A 50 18.72 4.55 12.68
C GLN A 50 18.75 4.80 11.16
N SER A 51 18.62 3.75 10.36
CA SER A 51 18.57 3.89 8.90
C SER A 51 17.23 4.40 8.39
N PHE A 52 16.19 4.42 9.25
CA PHE A 52 14.88 4.93 8.86
C PHE A 52 14.85 6.44 9.04
N GLU A 53 14.27 7.12 8.05
CA GLU A 53 14.09 8.56 8.10
C GLU A 53 12.80 8.90 8.84
N GLU A 54 12.89 9.74 9.88
CA GLU A 54 11.73 10.29 10.56
C GLU A 54 11.37 11.62 9.93
N THR A 55 10.13 11.78 9.53
CA THR A 55 9.66 13.02 8.89
C THR A 55 8.21 13.29 9.25
N VAL A 56 7.69 14.41 8.77
CA VAL A 56 6.31 14.84 8.99
C VAL A 56 5.63 15.00 7.63
N PHE A 57 4.49 14.30 7.45
CA PHE A 57 3.63 14.47 6.30
C PHE A 57 2.51 15.44 6.65
N GLU A 58 2.23 16.37 5.74
CA GLU A 58 1.07 17.22 5.86
C GLU A 58 -0.15 16.49 5.30
N THR A 59 -1.19 16.36 6.10
CA THR A 59 -2.43 15.69 5.72
C THR A 59 -3.62 16.59 5.97
N ALA A 60 -4.78 16.20 5.43
CA ALA A 60 -6.03 16.94 5.69
C ALA A 60 -6.36 17.03 7.17
N GLY A 61 -5.92 16.06 7.98
CA GLY A 61 -6.11 16.04 9.43
C GLY A 61 -5.01 16.74 10.22
N GLY A 62 -4.02 17.36 9.55
CA GLY A 62 -2.89 18.03 10.17
C GLY A 62 -1.58 17.28 9.95
N PRO A 63 -0.49 17.69 10.64
CA PRO A 63 0.81 17.03 10.48
C PRO A 63 0.78 15.61 11.05
N LEU A 64 1.45 14.69 10.34
CA LEU A 64 1.54 13.28 10.70
C LEU A 64 3.02 12.87 10.74
N ARG A 65 3.49 12.45 11.93
CA ARG A 65 4.84 11.93 12.07
C ARG A 65 4.90 10.51 11.52
N VAL A 66 5.88 10.26 10.65
CA VAL A 66 6.08 8.94 10.02
C VAL A 66 7.56 8.58 10.01
N TRP A 67 7.84 7.28 9.84
CA TRP A 67 9.19 6.75 9.61
C TRP A 67 9.22 6.09 8.25
N ILE A 68 10.23 6.41 7.45
CA ILE A 68 10.40 5.87 6.11
C ILE A 68 11.55 4.87 6.09
N ALA A 69 11.26 3.65 5.66
CA ALA A 69 12.24 2.60 5.41
C ALA A 69 12.43 2.50 3.89
N PRO A 70 13.51 3.13 3.32
CA PRO A 70 13.62 3.27 1.88
C PRO A 70 14.05 1.97 1.21
N ARG A 71 13.29 1.56 0.18
CA ARG A 71 13.66 0.52 -0.80
C ARG A 71 14.15 -0.82 -0.25
N ILE A 72 13.78 -1.16 0.98
CA ILE A 72 14.18 -2.43 1.60
C ILE A 72 13.12 -3.51 1.40
N CYS A 73 11.97 -3.15 0.85
CA CYS A 73 10.86 -4.06 0.67
C CYS A 73 10.37 -4.03 -0.77
N LYS A 74 9.68 -5.11 -1.14
CA LYS A 74 9.03 -5.26 -2.44
C LYS A 74 7.59 -5.63 -2.21
N SER A 75 6.74 -5.38 -3.21
CA SER A 75 5.34 -5.74 -3.11
C SER A 75 4.77 -6.19 -4.44
N VAL A 76 3.77 -7.05 -4.37
CA VAL A 76 2.96 -7.48 -5.51
C VAL A 76 1.50 -7.37 -5.14
N VAL A 77 0.64 -7.16 -6.14
CA VAL A 77 -0.81 -7.31 -5.98
C VAL A 77 -1.16 -8.77 -6.26
N VAL A 78 -1.88 -9.39 -5.33
CA VAL A 78 -2.32 -10.78 -5.46
C VAL A 78 -3.80 -10.77 -5.79
N ALA A 79 -4.13 -11.07 -7.04
CA ALA A 79 -5.50 -11.26 -7.47
C ALA A 79 -5.84 -12.73 -7.50
N GLU A 80 -7.12 -13.05 -7.70
CA GLU A 80 -7.62 -14.43 -7.68
C GLU A 80 -6.94 -15.31 -8.72
N ASP A 81 -6.66 -14.75 -9.88
CA ASP A 81 -6.19 -15.47 -11.07
C ASP A 81 -4.83 -15.00 -11.60
N THR A 82 -4.21 -14.01 -10.96
CA THR A 82 -2.92 -13.48 -11.40
C THR A 82 -2.24 -12.69 -10.29
N ILE A 83 -0.95 -12.45 -10.46
CA ILE A 83 -0.13 -11.64 -9.57
C ILE A 83 0.54 -10.56 -10.42
N SER A 84 0.58 -9.33 -9.91
CA SER A 84 1.24 -8.23 -10.59
C SER A 84 2.75 -8.41 -10.64
N SER A 85 3.43 -7.58 -11.44
CA SER A 85 4.88 -7.45 -11.36
C SER A 85 5.29 -6.94 -9.98
N GLU A 86 6.47 -7.33 -9.55
CA GLU A 86 7.05 -6.91 -8.28
C GLU A 86 7.51 -5.45 -8.37
N VAL A 87 7.21 -4.67 -7.36
CA VAL A 87 7.55 -3.25 -7.27
C VAL A 87 8.40 -3.01 -6.04
N ASP A 88 9.53 -2.32 -6.20
CA ASP A 88 10.34 -1.85 -5.08
C ASP A 88 9.61 -0.69 -4.42
N ILE A 89 9.44 -0.76 -3.12
CA ILE A 89 8.65 0.22 -2.37
C ILE A 89 9.43 0.79 -1.19
N ASP A 90 9.10 2.04 -0.87
CA ASP A 90 9.47 2.67 0.39
C ASP A 90 8.34 2.42 1.37
N ILE A 91 8.65 1.82 2.50
CA ILE A 91 7.66 1.61 3.56
C ILE A 91 7.58 2.87 4.42
N VAL A 92 6.35 3.35 4.62
CA VAL A 92 6.08 4.48 5.51
C VAL A 92 5.29 3.95 6.70
N ILE A 93 5.85 4.09 7.90
CA ILE A 93 5.23 3.59 9.12
C ILE A 93 4.57 4.76 9.83
N SER A 94 3.27 4.67 10.05
CA SER A 94 2.49 5.69 10.75
C SER A 94 1.86 5.11 12.01
N PRO A 95 2.23 5.64 13.20
CA PRO A 95 1.63 5.17 14.46
C PRO A 95 0.13 5.44 14.56
N LEU A 96 -0.38 6.41 13.83
CA LEU A 96 -1.80 6.76 13.84
C LEU A 96 -2.61 6.05 12.77
N ALA A 97 -1.96 5.33 11.86
CA ALA A 97 -2.66 4.60 10.80
C ALA A 97 -3.30 3.33 11.37
N ASP A 98 -4.47 3.00 10.86
CA ASP A 98 -5.15 1.74 11.15
C ASP A 98 -5.39 0.91 9.90
N GLU A 99 -4.96 1.39 8.74
CA GLU A 99 -5.16 0.74 7.44
C GLU A 99 -3.92 0.91 6.58
N VAL A 100 -3.66 -0.06 5.70
CA VAL A 100 -2.58 0.00 4.73
C VAL A 100 -3.01 0.83 3.54
N LEU A 101 -2.20 1.82 3.14
CA LEU A 101 -2.50 2.73 2.03
C LEU A 101 -1.43 2.65 0.96
N LEU A 102 -1.86 2.55 -0.30
CA LEU A 102 -0.98 2.64 -1.47
C LEU A 102 -0.96 4.07 -1.98
N SER A 103 0.24 4.62 -2.21
CA SER A 103 0.37 5.95 -2.82
C SER A 103 0.01 5.92 -4.31
N ASP A 104 -0.14 7.10 -4.91
CA ASP A 104 -0.43 7.24 -6.34
C ASP A 104 0.64 6.57 -7.21
N LYS A 105 1.90 6.73 -6.86
CA LYS A 105 3.02 6.10 -7.59
C LYS A 105 2.95 4.57 -7.49
N THR A 106 2.59 4.04 -6.34
CA THR A 106 2.42 2.60 -6.14
C THR A 106 1.26 2.06 -6.97
N ILE A 107 0.14 2.77 -7.00
CA ILE A 107 -1.01 2.43 -7.84
C ILE A 107 -0.56 2.36 -9.31
N SER A 108 0.18 3.37 -9.76
CA SER A 108 0.69 3.45 -11.13
C SER A 108 1.65 2.30 -11.46
N GLU A 109 2.60 2.01 -10.58
CA GLU A 109 3.58 0.94 -10.80
C GLU A 109 2.95 -0.46 -10.81
N PHE A 110 1.92 -0.67 -10.00
CA PHE A 110 1.12 -1.90 -10.06
C PHE A 110 0.21 -1.97 -11.27
N GLN A 111 0.10 -0.89 -12.04
CA GLN A 111 -0.78 -0.78 -13.20
C GLN A 111 -2.24 -1.00 -12.85
N LEU A 112 -2.69 -0.46 -11.72
CA LEU A 112 -4.08 -0.54 -11.30
C LEU A 112 -4.90 0.55 -12.00
N VAL A 113 -6.03 0.16 -12.55
CA VAL A 113 -7.04 1.07 -13.10
C VAL A 113 -8.25 1.04 -12.18
N LEU A 114 -8.57 2.18 -11.57
CA LEU A 114 -9.70 2.33 -10.67
C LEU A 114 -10.94 2.69 -11.52
N GLU A 115 -11.61 1.67 -12.05
CA GLU A 115 -12.67 1.85 -13.02
C GLU A 115 -13.91 2.53 -12.44
N ASP A 116 -14.29 2.16 -11.21
CA ASP A 116 -15.45 2.74 -10.55
C ASP A 116 -15.21 2.69 -9.04
N VAL A 117 -14.72 3.78 -8.48
CA VAL A 117 -14.39 3.83 -7.04
C VAL A 117 -15.65 3.76 -6.18
N GLY A 118 -16.76 4.28 -6.65
CA GLY A 118 -18.04 4.23 -5.93
C GLY A 118 -18.58 2.83 -5.79
N LYS A 119 -18.29 1.97 -6.75
CA LYS A 119 -18.71 0.56 -6.75
C LYS A 119 -17.59 -0.39 -6.32
N GLY A 120 -16.37 0.15 -6.12
CA GLY A 120 -15.22 -0.66 -5.75
C GLY A 120 -14.75 -1.58 -6.87
N LEU A 121 -14.77 -1.12 -8.13
CA LEU A 121 -14.37 -1.91 -9.28
C LEU A 121 -13.03 -1.45 -9.82
N TRP A 122 -12.19 -2.42 -10.17
CA TRP A 122 -10.84 -2.15 -10.69
C TRP A 122 -10.40 -3.26 -11.63
N ARG A 123 -9.32 -3.03 -12.36
CA ARG A 123 -8.64 -4.01 -13.19
C ARG A 123 -7.17 -3.67 -13.29
N PHE A 124 -6.38 -4.59 -13.81
CA PHE A 124 -5.02 -4.25 -14.24
C PHE A 124 -5.08 -3.59 -15.62
N ARG A 125 -4.13 -2.69 -15.89
CA ARG A 125 -4.09 -1.93 -17.16
C ARG A 125 -3.96 -2.84 -18.37
N TRP A 126 -3.28 -3.98 -18.25
CA TRP A 126 -3.11 -4.94 -19.35
C TRP A 126 -4.34 -5.80 -19.61
N GLU A 127 -5.32 -5.76 -18.76
CA GLU A 127 -6.54 -6.55 -18.90
C GLU A 127 -7.59 -5.81 -19.77
N PRO A 128 -8.50 -6.56 -20.43
CA PRO A 128 -9.55 -5.89 -21.18
C PRO A 128 -10.46 -5.05 -20.30
N THR A 129 -11.06 -4.01 -20.88
CA THR A 129 -11.94 -3.09 -20.15
C THR A 129 -13.21 -3.74 -19.61
N THR A 130 -13.55 -4.94 -20.12
CA THR A 130 -14.67 -5.73 -19.64
C THR A 130 -14.33 -6.56 -18.39
N LYS A 131 -13.05 -6.67 -18.04
CA LYS A 131 -12.63 -7.39 -16.83
C LYS A 131 -12.84 -6.46 -15.64
N LEU A 132 -13.80 -6.78 -14.78
CA LEU A 132 -14.08 -5.99 -13.59
C LEU A 132 -13.79 -6.83 -12.35
N ARG A 133 -12.83 -6.37 -11.55
CA ARG A 133 -12.48 -6.98 -10.29
C ARG A 133 -13.12 -6.20 -9.16
N LYS A 134 -13.53 -6.90 -8.11
CA LYS A 134 -14.17 -6.28 -6.95
C LYS A 134 -13.14 -5.93 -5.90
N SER A 135 -13.38 -4.82 -5.20
CA SER A 135 -12.58 -4.41 -4.05
C SER A 135 -12.58 -5.47 -2.96
N GLU A 136 -11.43 -5.64 -2.31
CA GLU A 136 -11.34 -6.42 -1.08
C GLU A 136 -12.09 -5.71 0.04
N PRO A 137 -12.57 -6.45 1.07
CA PRO A 137 -13.12 -5.81 2.25
C PRO A 137 -12.06 -5.05 3.01
N PRO A 138 -12.45 -4.03 3.79
CA PRO A 138 -11.48 -3.28 4.59
C PRO A 138 -10.85 -4.16 5.68
N LYS A 139 -9.61 -3.85 6.01
CA LYS A 139 -8.91 -4.46 7.14
C LYS A 139 -8.33 -3.35 7.99
N TYR A 140 -8.80 -3.24 9.23
CA TYR A 140 -8.33 -2.25 10.18
C TYR A 140 -7.46 -2.92 11.24
N TRP A 141 -6.34 -2.28 11.55
CA TRP A 141 -5.36 -2.76 12.52
C TRP A 141 -5.45 -1.89 13.78
N LYS A 142 -5.95 -2.44 14.86
CA LYS A 142 -6.14 -1.70 16.11
C LYS A 142 -5.24 -2.18 17.21
#